data_3ad0a77a71cd124c54006392ba80f279
#
_entry.id   3ad0a77a71cd124c54006392ba80f279
#
_cell.length_a   1.000
_cell.length_b   1.000
_cell.length_c   1.000
_cell.angle_alpha   90.00
_cell.angle_beta   90.00
_cell.angle_gamma   90.00
#
_symmetry.space_group_name_H-M   'P 1'
#
loop_
_entity.id
_entity.type
_entity.pdbx_description
1 polymer ?
#
loop_
_entity_poly.entity_id
_entity_poly.type
_entity_poly.pdbx_seq_one_letter_code
_entity_poly.pdbx_strand_id
1 'polypeptide(L)'
;MSKIKNNTLGVLLCLAIALPAYFLGKQFPLVGGPVFAILMGMIITFAIKDKSKVQSGITFTSKKILQYAVILLGFGMNLGDIVKTGSSSLPIILSTITTSLVVAYVLCKVLKMPSKISTLIGVGSSICGGSAIAATAPVIEADDEEIAQSISVIFLFNILAALIFPTLGGILGLSNEGFGIFAGSAVNDTSSVTATATAWDGIHGSNTLDQATIVKLTRTLAIIPITLVLAIKRTRDADKSESTFDIKKIFPFFILFFVLASVITTVFNLPGTVTAPLKELSKFFIIMAMSAIGLNTNIVKLIKSGAKPIFMGFCCWVSITVVCLSMQALLGIL
;
A
#
# COMPACT_ATOMS: atom_id res chain seq x y z
N MET A 1 12.49 -27.56 -15.72
CA MET A 1 11.40 -28.27 -15.00
C MET A 1 11.66 -28.42 -13.50
N SER A 2 12.88 -28.54 -12.99
CA SER A 2 13.16 -28.71 -11.55
C SER A 2 12.79 -27.49 -10.67
N LYS A 3 13.02 -26.26 -11.13
CA LYS A 3 12.67 -25.03 -10.39
C LYS A 3 11.16 -24.82 -10.17
N ILE A 4 10.33 -25.25 -11.12
CA ILE A 4 8.86 -25.15 -10.98
C ILE A 4 8.39 -26.12 -9.91
N LYS A 5 8.89 -27.34 -9.89
CA LYS A 5 8.52 -28.37 -8.91
C LYS A 5 8.89 -27.98 -7.48
N ASN A 6 10.00 -27.24 -7.30
CA ASN A 6 10.44 -26.78 -5.99
C ASN A 6 9.61 -25.62 -5.42
N ASN A 7 8.94 -24.81 -6.27
CA ASN A 7 8.12 -23.68 -5.82
C ASN A 7 6.68 -24.09 -5.50
N THR A 8 6.17 -25.18 -6.08
CA THR A 8 4.76 -25.54 -6.05
C THR A 8 4.21 -25.68 -4.64
N LEU A 9 4.92 -26.39 -3.75
CA LEU A 9 4.46 -26.61 -2.36
C LEU A 9 4.33 -25.30 -1.59
N GLY A 10 5.30 -24.39 -1.71
CA GLY A 10 5.24 -23.10 -1.03
C GLY A 10 4.18 -22.17 -1.60
N VAL A 11 3.95 -22.18 -2.93
CA VAL A 11 2.88 -21.42 -3.57
C VAL A 11 1.51 -21.96 -3.14
N LEU A 12 1.33 -23.29 -3.09
CA LEU A 12 0.09 -23.92 -2.60
C LEU A 12 -0.19 -23.59 -1.13
N LEU A 13 0.85 -23.56 -0.29
CA LEU A 13 0.71 -23.16 1.11
C LEU A 13 0.24 -21.70 1.21
N CYS A 14 0.84 -20.79 0.43
CA CYS A 14 0.43 -19.39 0.40
C CYS A 14 -1.01 -19.24 -0.12
N LEU A 15 -1.41 -20.03 -1.12
CA LEU A 15 -2.77 -20.05 -1.64
C LEU A 15 -3.77 -20.54 -0.59
N ALA A 16 -3.42 -21.62 0.15
CA ALA A 16 -4.26 -22.17 1.20
C ALA A 16 -4.51 -21.18 2.36
N ILE A 17 -3.56 -20.27 2.62
CA ILE A 17 -3.72 -19.18 3.58
C ILE A 17 -4.50 -18.02 2.96
N ALA A 18 -4.22 -17.71 1.71
CA ALA A 18 -4.82 -16.57 1.02
C ALA A 18 -6.33 -16.71 0.82
N LEU A 19 -6.83 -17.93 0.56
CA LEU A 19 -8.26 -18.20 0.37
C LEU A 19 -9.11 -17.81 1.60
N PRO A 20 -8.89 -18.36 2.79
CA PRO A 20 -9.66 -17.94 3.96
C PRO A 20 -9.44 -16.47 4.32
N ALA A 21 -8.21 -15.94 4.15
CA ALA A 21 -7.93 -14.52 4.38
C ALA A 21 -8.73 -13.60 3.44
N TYR A 22 -8.92 -14.00 2.18
CA TYR A 22 -9.75 -13.28 1.22
C TYR A 22 -11.23 -13.23 1.66
N PHE A 23 -11.79 -14.36 2.11
CA PHE A 23 -13.17 -14.40 2.60
C PHE A 23 -13.34 -13.61 3.90
N LEU A 24 -12.40 -13.73 4.84
CA LEU A 24 -12.39 -12.92 6.06
C LEU A 24 -12.28 -11.43 5.75
N GLY A 25 -11.44 -11.05 4.77
CA GLY A 25 -11.33 -9.66 4.34
C GLY A 25 -12.60 -9.10 3.72
N LYS A 26 -13.43 -9.93 3.08
CA LYS A 26 -14.76 -9.53 2.62
C LYS A 26 -15.76 -9.37 3.76
N GLN A 27 -15.67 -10.22 4.78
CA GLN A 27 -16.54 -10.16 5.96
C GLN A 27 -16.17 -9.00 6.89
N PHE A 28 -14.88 -8.68 6.98
CA PHE A 28 -14.34 -7.60 7.81
C PHE A 28 -13.54 -6.60 6.98
N PRO A 29 -14.22 -5.74 6.17
CA PRO A 29 -13.56 -4.82 5.23
C PRO A 29 -12.60 -3.83 5.90
N LEU A 30 -12.86 -3.44 7.15
CA LEU A 30 -12.00 -2.55 7.94
C LEU A 30 -10.60 -3.12 8.15
N VAL A 31 -10.48 -4.44 8.34
CA VAL A 31 -9.19 -5.12 8.53
C VAL A 31 -8.56 -5.44 7.19
N GLY A 32 -9.35 -5.98 6.26
CA GLY A 32 -8.93 -6.33 4.91
C GLY A 32 -8.19 -7.67 4.79
N GLY A 33 -8.31 -8.30 3.63
CA GLY A 33 -7.69 -9.60 3.34
C GLY A 33 -6.17 -9.65 3.53
N PRO A 34 -5.40 -8.64 3.11
CA PRO A 34 -3.94 -8.62 3.28
C PRO A 34 -3.48 -8.75 4.73
N VAL A 35 -4.18 -8.09 5.67
CA VAL A 35 -3.83 -8.18 7.11
C VAL A 35 -4.13 -9.57 7.65
N PHE A 36 -5.29 -10.13 7.34
CA PHE A 36 -5.60 -11.51 7.74
C PHE A 36 -4.56 -12.48 7.19
N ALA A 37 -4.14 -12.33 5.93
CA ALA A 37 -3.13 -13.17 5.31
C ALA A 37 -1.78 -13.10 6.04
N ILE A 38 -1.31 -11.89 6.39
CA ILE A 38 -0.08 -11.72 7.17
C ILE A 38 -0.21 -12.38 8.54
N LEU A 39 -1.28 -12.08 9.29
CA LEU A 39 -1.49 -12.62 10.63
C LEU A 39 -1.59 -14.15 10.62
N MET A 40 -2.37 -14.71 9.71
CA MET A 40 -2.47 -16.16 9.54
C MET A 40 -1.14 -16.79 9.17
N GLY A 41 -0.38 -16.16 8.24
CA GLY A 41 0.97 -16.60 7.88
C GLY A 41 1.92 -16.58 9.07
N MET A 42 1.89 -15.52 9.88
CA MET A 42 2.69 -15.42 11.13
C MET A 42 2.31 -16.51 12.13
N ILE A 43 1.02 -16.79 12.34
CA ILE A 43 0.55 -17.84 13.25
C ILE A 43 1.00 -19.22 12.75
N ILE A 44 0.80 -19.50 11.46
CA ILE A 44 1.16 -20.80 10.86
C ILE A 44 2.68 -21.04 10.91
N THR A 45 3.47 -19.97 10.88
CA THR A 45 4.93 -20.04 11.05
C THR A 45 5.34 -20.72 12.36
N PHE A 46 4.61 -20.55 13.43
CA PHE A 46 4.90 -21.25 14.70
C PHE A 46 4.67 -22.78 14.62
N ALA A 47 3.73 -23.21 13.77
CA ALA A 47 3.44 -24.64 13.57
C ALA A 47 4.46 -25.31 12.63
N ILE A 48 5.07 -24.57 11.71
CA ILE A 48 6.02 -25.10 10.73
C ILE A 48 7.45 -24.93 11.23
N LYS A 49 8.00 -25.96 11.89
CA LYS A 49 9.39 -25.94 12.39
C LYS A 49 10.43 -25.99 11.28
N ASP A 50 10.18 -26.72 10.18
CA ASP A 50 11.08 -26.82 9.03
C ASP A 50 10.39 -26.31 7.76
N LYS A 51 10.91 -25.22 7.20
CA LYS A 51 10.42 -24.58 5.99
C LYS A 51 11.21 -24.92 4.74
N SER A 52 12.25 -25.78 4.84
CA SER A 52 13.18 -26.05 3.73
C SER A 52 12.48 -26.45 2.44
N LYS A 53 11.42 -27.28 2.53
CA LYS A 53 10.65 -27.76 1.37
C LYS A 53 9.70 -26.72 0.76
N VAL A 54 9.29 -25.71 1.50
CA VAL A 54 8.32 -24.69 1.06
C VAL A 54 8.94 -23.32 0.85
N GLN A 55 10.15 -23.08 1.38
CA GLN A 55 10.81 -21.78 1.41
C GLN A 55 11.00 -21.18 0.00
N SER A 56 11.38 -21.99 -0.99
CA SER A 56 11.54 -21.52 -2.37
C SER A 56 10.23 -20.96 -2.96
N GLY A 57 9.11 -21.65 -2.73
CA GLY A 57 7.79 -21.19 -3.17
C GLY A 57 7.27 -19.99 -2.38
N ILE A 58 7.53 -19.93 -1.07
CA ILE A 58 7.21 -18.77 -0.25
C ILE A 58 7.97 -17.54 -0.77
N THR A 59 9.28 -17.66 -1.02
CA THR A 59 10.10 -16.56 -1.59
C THR A 59 9.64 -16.17 -3.00
N PHE A 60 9.24 -17.13 -3.83
CA PHE A 60 8.66 -16.83 -5.15
C PHE A 60 7.35 -16.05 -5.02
N THR A 61 6.48 -16.43 -4.10
CA THR A 61 5.18 -15.78 -3.88
C THR A 61 5.38 -14.37 -3.34
N SER A 62 6.21 -14.16 -2.33
CA SER A 62 6.46 -12.84 -1.76
C SER A 62 7.11 -11.85 -2.73
N LYS A 63 7.89 -12.34 -3.71
CA LYS A 63 8.59 -11.48 -4.68
C LYS A 63 7.90 -11.42 -6.05
N LYS A 64 7.67 -12.56 -6.70
CA LYS A 64 7.19 -12.60 -8.09
C LYS A 64 5.68 -12.44 -8.20
N ILE A 65 4.90 -13.12 -7.36
CA ILE A 65 3.44 -12.94 -7.36
C ILE A 65 3.10 -11.51 -6.96
N LEU A 66 3.85 -10.90 -6.03
CA LEU A 66 3.71 -9.49 -5.67
C LEU A 66 3.97 -8.56 -6.88
N GLN A 67 5.00 -8.81 -7.68
CA GLN A 67 5.27 -8.05 -8.91
C GLN A 67 4.11 -8.17 -9.91
N TYR A 68 3.58 -9.37 -10.11
CA TYR A 68 2.43 -9.60 -10.99
C TYR A 68 1.18 -8.88 -10.49
N ALA A 69 0.93 -8.89 -9.19
CA ALA A 69 -0.16 -8.14 -8.58
C ALA A 69 -0.06 -6.63 -8.89
N VAL A 70 1.13 -6.05 -8.78
CA VAL A 70 1.36 -4.63 -9.08
C VAL A 70 1.11 -4.33 -10.57
N ILE A 71 1.55 -5.20 -11.48
CA ILE A 71 1.29 -5.03 -12.92
C ILE A 71 -0.23 -5.04 -13.20
N LEU A 72 -0.94 -6.00 -12.63
CA LEU A 72 -2.39 -6.12 -12.80
C LEU A 72 -3.14 -4.92 -12.21
N LEU A 73 -2.63 -4.32 -11.13
CA LEU A 73 -3.21 -3.11 -10.53
C LEU A 73 -3.25 -1.95 -11.53
N GLY A 74 -2.27 -1.87 -12.43
CA GLY A 74 -2.21 -0.86 -13.49
C GLY A 74 -3.44 -0.85 -14.41
N PHE A 75 -4.03 -2.03 -14.69
CA PHE A 75 -5.26 -2.13 -15.48
C PHE A 75 -6.51 -1.59 -14.76
N GLY A 76 -6.45 -1.38 -13.45
CA GLY A 76 -7.53 -0.76 -12.69
C GLY A 76 -7.54 0.76 -12.74
N MET A 77 -6.63 1.40 -13.49
CA MET A 77 -6.44 2.84 -13.49
C MET A 77 -6.71 3.43 -14.88
N ASN A 78 -7.59 4.46 -14.93
CA ASN A 78 -7.80 5.30 -16.11
C ASN A 78 -7.20 6.68 -15.84
N LEU A 79 -6.18 7.04 -16.60
CA LEU A 79 -5.46 8.32 -16.45
C LEU A 79 -6.35 9.52 -16.79
N GLY A 80 -7.30 9.37 -17.72
CA GLY A 80 -8.18 10.45 -18.16
C GLY A 80 -9.16 10.90 -17.06
N ASP A 81 -9.84 9.94 -16.42
CA ASP A 81 -10.79 10.24 -15.35
C ASP A 81 -10.10 10.87 -14.13
N ILE A 82 -8.87 10.42 -13.87
CA ILE A 82 -8.07 10.89 -12.74
C ILE A 82 -7.63 12.34 -12.94
N VAL A 83 -7.16 12.70 -14.14
CA VAL A 83 -6.76 14.09 -14.44
C VAL A 83 -7.96 15.03 -14.35
N LYS A 84 -9.13 14.61 -14.87
CA LYS A 84 -10.34 15.41 -14.88
C LYS A 84 -10.88 15.70 -13.49
N THR A 85 -10.86 14.69 -12.62
CA THR A 85 -11.49 14.76 -11.29
C THR A 85 -10.51 15.14 -10.18
N GLY A 86 -9.23 14.84 -10.37
CA GLY A 86 -8.20 15.07 -9.36
C GLY A 86 -7.61 16.47 -9.31
N SER A 87 -7.91 17.33 -10.28
CA SER A 87 -7.24 18.64 -10.37
C SER A 87 -7.47 19.54 -9.15
N SER A 88 -8.68 19.55 -8.60
CA SER A 88 -9.02 20.34 -7.40
C SER A 88 -8.37 19.79 -6.12
N SER A 89 -8.18 18.48 -6.05
CA SER A 89 -7.56 17.83 -4.88
C SER A 89 -6.03 17.72 -4.97
N LEU A 90 -5.42 18.02 -6.13
CA LEU A 90 -3.98 17.90 -6.34
C LEU A 90 -3.12 18.67 -5.32
N PRO A 91 -3.40 19.94 -4.98
CA PRO A 91 -2.61 20.66 -3.97
C PRO A 91 -2.60 19.96 -2.61
N ILE A 92 -3.75 19.44 -2.18
CA ILE A 92 -3.90 18.72 -0.91
C ILE A 92 -3.15 17.38 -0.99
N ILE A 93 -3.31 16.64 -2.09
CA ILE A 93 -2.62 15.37 -2.33
C ILE A 93 -1.10 15.56 -2.31
N LEU A 94 -0.58 16.54 -3.03
CA LEU A 94 0.86 16.80 -3.10
C LEU A 94 1.42 17.22 -1.73
N SER A 95 0.70 18.08 -1.00
CA SER A 95 1.08 18.51 0.34
C SER A 95 1.13 17.34 1.33
N THR A 96 0.11 16.47 1.32
CA THR A 96 0.06 15.29 2.22
C THR A 96 1.11 14.24 1.86
N ILE A 97 1.38 14.00 0.57
CA ILE A 97 2.45 13.11 0.11
C ILE A 97 3.80 13.64 0.59
N THR A 98 4.09 14.90 0.30
CA THR A 98 5.36 15.55 0.69
C THR A 98 5.55 15.51 2.19
N THR A 99 4.52 15.86 2.96
CA THR A 99 4.55 15.82 4.43
C THR A 99 4.90 14.44 4.94
N SER A 100 4.23 13.39 4.46
CA SER A 100 4.51 12.01 4.89
C SER A 100 5.95 11.60 4.61
N LEU A 101 6.45 11.89 3.40
CA LEU A 101 7.81 11.53 3.01
C LEU A 101 8.86 12.31 3.82
N VAL A 102 8.63 13.60 4.06
CA VAL A 102 9.52 14.45 4.88
C VAL A 102 9.52 13.97 6.33
N VAL A 103 8.35 13.75 6.93
CA VAL A 103 8.24 13.26 8.31
C VAL A 103 8.93 11.90 8.47
N ALA A 104 8.68 10.97 7.55
CA ALA A 104 9.34 9.66 7.57
C ALA A 104 10.87 9.79 7.43
N TYR A 105 11.36 10.67 6.54
CA TYR A 105 12.79 10.93 6.37
C TYR A 105 13.43 11.55 7.63
N VAL A 106 12.80 12.56 8.21
CA VAL A 106 13.29 13.22 9.43
C VAL A 106 13.33 12.22 10.59
N LEU A 107 12.23 11.49 10.81
CA LEU A 107 12.14 10.50 11.87
C LEU A 107 13.09 9.31 11.65
N CYS A 108 13.37 8.93 10.41
CA CYS A 108 14.40 7.95 10.10
C CYS A 108 15.76 8.36 10.70
N LYS A 109 16.13 9.62 10.53
CA LYS A 109 17.40 10.18 11.05
C LYS A 109 17.37 10.35 12.56
N VAL A 110 16.31 10.94 13.11
CA VAL A 110 16.18 11.22 14.56
C VAL A 110 16.12 9.93 15.38
N LEU A 111 15.31 8.96 14.96
CA LEU A 111 15.12 7.70 15.67
C LEU A 111 16.19 6.65 15.33
N LYS A 112 17.10 6.97 14.39
CA LYS A 112 18.13 6.04 13.88
C LYS A 112 17.49 4.71 13.44
N MET A 113 16.44 4.79 12.62
CA MET A 113 15.72 3.62 12.11
C MET A 113 16.34 3.10 10.81
N PRO A 114 16.14 1.82 10.48
CA PRO A 114 16.50 1.29 9.17
C PRO A 114 15.83 2.10 8.04
N SER A 115 16.62 2.48 7.03
CA SER A 115 16.13 3.34 5.96
C SER A 115 15.03 2.68 5.12
N LYS A 116 15.06 1.34 4.96
CA LYS A 116 14.07 0.60 4.21
C LYS A 116 12.70 0.63 4.89
N ILE A 117 12.63 0.32 6.19
CA ILE A 117 11.38 0.41 6.98
C ILE A 117 10.83 1.83 6.95
N SER A 118 11.68 2.83 7.16
CA SER A 118 11.29 4.24 7.15
C SER A 118 10.74 4.67 5.78
N THR A 119 11.39 4.24 4.70
CA THR A 119 10.92 4.50 3.34
C THR A 119 9.58 3.82 3.07
N LEU A 120 9.41 2.56 3.48
CA LEU A 120 8.16 1.82 3.30
C LEU A 120 7.00 2.45 4.08
N ILE A 121 7.22 2.86 5.33
CA ILE A 121 6.20 3.55 6.14
C ILE A 121 5.87 4.92 5.51
N GLY A 122 6.87 5.69 5.10
CA GLY A 122 6.68 6.98 4.45
C GLY A 122 5.90 6.87 3.14
N VAL A 123 6.28 5.95 2.27
CA VAL A 123 5.59 5.70 0.99
C VAL A 123 4.20 5.10 1.22
N GLY A 124 4.05 4.16 2.14
CA GLY A 124 2.77 3.58 2.51
C GLY A 124 1.79 4.63 3.03
N SER A 125 2.24 5.49 3.95
CA SER A 125 1.42 6.61 4.46
C SER A 125 1.13 7.66 3.39
N SER A 126 2.07 7.89 2.46
CA SER A 126 1.93 8.96 1.46
C SER A 126 1.02 8.61 0.29
N ILE A 127 0.81 7.33 -0.05
CA ILE A 127 0.11 6.94 -1.29
C ILE A 127 -1.15 6.11 -1.00
N CYS A 128 -1.02 4.78 -0.97
CA CYS A 128 -2.14 3.84 -0.88
C CYS A 128 -1.88 2.65 0.05
N GLY A 129 -1.12 2.88 1.12
CA GLY A 129 -0.92 1.88 2.14
C GLY A 129 -0.11 0.67 1.65
N GLY A 130 -0.67 -0.51 1.85
CA GLY A 130 -0.02 -1.78 1.53
C GLY A 130 0.35 -1.93 0.05
N SER A 131 -0.45 -1.39 -0.88
CA SER A 131 -0.14 -1.43 -2.32
C SER A 131 1.12 -0.63 -2.67
N ALA A 132 1.29 0.55 -2.04
CA ALA A 132 2.48 1.38 -2.23
C ALA A 132 3.73 0.70 -1.64
N ILE A 133 3.61 0.08 -0.46
CA ILE A 133 4.67 -0.73 0.13
C ILE A 133 5.03 -1.89 -0.78
N ALA A 134 4.02 -2.62 -1.30
CA ALA A 134 4.21 -3.75 -2.20
C ALA A 134 4.96 -3.37 -3.50
N ALA A 135 4.66 -2.19 -4.05
CA ALA A 135 5.35 -1.68 -5.24
C ALA A 135 6.78 -1.20 -4.94
N THR A 136 6.99 -0.61 -3.76
CA THR A 136 8.28 -0.03 -3.38
C THR A 136 9.26 -1.07 -2.87
N ALA A 137 8.79 -2.07 -2.15
CA ALA A 137 9.62 -3.07 -1.50
C ALA A 137 10.64 -3.75 -2.43
N PRO A 138 10.25 -4.27 -3.63
CA PRO A 138 11.22 -4.85 -4.54
C PRO A 138 12.20 -3.82 -5.14
N VAL A 139 11.81 -2.55 -5.22
CA VAL A 139 12.67 -1.46 -5.72
C VAL A 139 13.82 -1.19 -4.77
N ILE A 140 13.55 -1.19 -3.47
CA ILE A 140 14.57 -0.94 -2.42
C ILE A 140 15.15 -2.23 -1.84
N GLU A 141 14.76 -3.41 -2.40
CA GLU A 141 15.14 -4.74 -1.90
C GLU A 141 14.86 -4.93 -0.40
N ALA A 142 13.67 -4.49 0.03
CA ALA A 142 13.24 -4.74 1.39
C ALA A 142 13.03 -6.24 1.63
N ASP A 143 13.36 -6.70 2.82
CA ASP A 143 13.10 -8.08 3.21
C ASP A 143 11.65 -8.28 3.69
N ASP A 144 11.25 -9.54 3.86
CA ASP A 144 9.88 -9.89 4.24
C ASP A 144 9.49 -9.36 5.63
N GLU A 145 10.45 -9.22 6.55
CA GLU A 145 10.23 -8.70 7.90
C GLU A 145 9.99 -7.18 7.85
N GLU A 146 10.81 -6.45 7.08
CA GLU A 146 10.67 -5.00 6.86
C GLU A 146 9.32 -4.68 6.20
N ILE A 147 8.90 -5.48 5.22
CA ILE A 147 7.61 -5.33 4.53
C ILE A 147 6.45 -5.57 5.49
N ALA A 148 6.47 -6.70 6.21
CA ALA A 148 5.38 -7.07 7.12
C ALA A 148 5.22 -6.06 8.26
N GLN A 149 6.34 -5.58 8.81
CA GLN A 149 6.34 -4.56 9.85
C GLN A 149 5.73 -3.25 9.35
N SER A 150 6.17 -2.78 8.19
CA SER A 150 5.69 -1.54 7.59
C SER A 150 4.19 -1.61 7.25
N ILE A 151 3.74 -2.72 6.66
CA ILE A 151 2.32 -2.94 6.36
C ILE A 151 1.49 -2.96 7.64
N SER A 152 1.94 -3.67 8.69
CA SER A 152 1.21 -3.75 9.96
C SER A 152 1.00 -2.38 10.60
N VAL A 153 2.03 -1.53 10.57
CA VAL A 153 1.94 -0.14 11.06
C VAL A 153 0.90 0.66 10.26
N ILE A 154 0.97 0.62 8.95
CA ILE A 154 0.03 1.37 8.08
C ILE A 154 -1.40 0.91 8.28
N PHE A 155 -1.65 -0.39 8.36
CA PHE A 155 -3.00 -0.91 8.57
C PHE A 155 -3.56 -0.58 9.95
N LEU A 156 -2.72 -0.55 11.00
CA LEU A 156 -3.15 -0.08 12.32
C LEU A 156 -3.76 1.32 12.24
N PHE A 157 -3.07 2.27 11.61
CA PHE A 157 -3.57 3.63 11.50
C PHE A 157 -4.73 3.78 10.50
N ASN A 158 -4.84 2.90 9.51
CA ASN A 158 -6.01 2.85 8.62
C ASN A 158 -7.27 2.42 9.37
N ILE A 159 -7.18 1.41 10.24
CA ILE A 159 -8.30 0.99 11.08
C ILE A 159 -8.70 2.12 12.04
N LEU A 160 -7.72 2.73 12.70
CA LEU A 160 -7.98 3.87 13.59
C LEU A 160 -8.63 5.04 12.84
N ALA A 161 -8.16 5.35 11.62
CA ALA A 161 -8.76 6.39 10.79
C ALA A 161 -10.22 6.08 10.43
N ALA A 162 -10.52 4.84 10.02
CA ALA A 162 -11.87 4.44 9.66
C ALA A 162 -12.86 4.56 10.82
N LEU A 163 -12.38 4.34 12.05
CA LEU A 163 -13.22 4.45 13.27
C LEU A 163 -13.34 5.91 13.78
N ILE A 164 -12.26 6.68 13.69
CA ILE A 164 -12.17 8.00 14.33
C ILE A 164 -12.61 9.12 13.38
N PHE A 165 -12.27 9.06 12.10
CA PHE A 165 -12.44 10.18 11.18
C PHE A 165 -13.88 10.59 10.90
N PRO A 166 -14.88 9.68 10.80
CA PRO A 166 -16.27 10.10 10.64
C PRO A 166 -16.74 10.96 11.80
N THR A 167 -16.41 10.58 13.03
CA THR A 167 -16.73 11.38 14.23
C THR A 167 -15.91 12.67 14.28
N LEU A 168 -14.62 12.61 13.97
CA LEU A 168 -13.75 13.78 13.95
C LEU A 168 -14.22 14.81 12.91
N GLY A 169 -14.60 14.36 11.72
CA GLY A 169 -15.15 15.23 10.67
C GLY A 169 -16.42 15.95 11.11
N GLY A 170 -17.32 15.24 11.81
CA GLY A 170 -18.53 15.83 12.39
C GLY A 170 -18.23 16.88 13.48
N ILE A 171 -17.27 16.60 14.37
CA ILE A 171 -16.83 17.56 15.41
C ILE A 171 -16.20 18.81 14.78
N LEU A 172 -15.46 18.65 13.69
CA LEU A 172 -14.81 19.76 12.97
C LEU A 172 -15.79 20.51 12.04
N GLY A 173 -17.02 20.03 11.88
CA GLY A 173 -18.03 20.64 11.01
C GLY A 173 -17.69 20.57 9.53
N LEU A 174 -16.98 19.51 9.08
CA LEU A 174 -16.61 19.36 7.68
C LEU A 174 -17.88 19.23 6.80
N SER A 175 -17.85 19.88 5.64
CA SER A 175 -18.83 19.63 4.59
C SER A 175 -18.72 18.21 4.04
N ASN A 176 -19.74 17.72 3.34
CA ASN A 176 -19.68 16.41 2.69
C ASN A 176 -18.53 16.37 1.66
N GLU A 177 -18.32 17.46 0.93
CA GLU A 177 -17.21 17.60 -0.01
C GLU A 177 -15.86 17.62 0.70
N GLY A 178 -15.73 18.43 1.75
CA GLY A 178 -14.54 18.50 2.58
C GLY A 178 -14.18 17.14 3.19
N PHE A 179 -15.21 16.43 3.71
CA PHE A 179 -14.98 15.09 4.26
C PHE A 179 -14.54 14.06 3.20
N GLY A 180 -15.11 14.13 1.98
CA GLY A 180 -14.70 13.26 0.88
C GLY A 180 -13.22 13.43 0.52
N ILE A 181 -12.77 14.68 0.39
CA ILE A 181 -11.37 15.02 0.14
C ILE A 181 -10.49 14.58 1.32
N PHE A 182 -10.94 14.82 2.56
CA PHE A 182 -10.24 14.42 3.77
C PHE A 182 -10.06 12.90 3.85
N ALA A 183 -11.13 12.14 3.71
CA ALA A 183 -11.07 10.68 3.74
C ALA A 183 -10.15 10.12 2.63
N GLY A 184 -10.31 10.61 1.39
CA GLY A 184 -9.48 10.18 0.26
C GLY A 184 -7.99 10.51 0.41
N SER A 185 -7.66 11.64 1.08
CA SER A 185 -6.28 12.11 1.24
C SER A 185 -5.62 11.65 2.53
N ALA A 186 -6.34 11.51 3.65
CA ALA A 186 -5.76 11.22 4.97
C ALA A 186 -5.81 9.73 5.33
N VAL A 187 -6.72 8.94 4.75
CA VAL A 187 -6.76 7.48 4.92
C VAL A 187 -5.92 6.82 3.84
N ASN A 188 -5.05 5.88 4.20
CA ASN A 188 -4.04 5.39 3.26
C ASN A 188 -4.52 4.23 2.37
N ASP A 189 -5.31 3.29 2.87
CA ASP A 189 -5.78 2.16 2.07
C ASP A 189 -7.17 2.41 1.47
N THR A 190 -7.40 1.93 0.24
CA THR A 190 -8.66 2.14 -0.48
C THR A 190 -9.86 1.51 0.24
N SER A 191 -9.70 0.34 0.85
CA SER A 191 -10.79 -0.31 1.59
C SER A 191 -11.17 0.49 2.83
N SER A 192 -10.18 1.04 3.51
CA SER A 192 -10.40 1.90 4.69
C SER A 192 -10.99 3.26 4.31
N VAL A 193 -10.62 3.84 3.16
CA VAL A 193 -11.29 5.03 2.58
C VAL A 193 -12.76 4.75 2.34
N THR A 194 -13.07 3.63 1.68
CA THR A 194 -14.46 3.22 1.43
C THR A 194 -15.24 3.08 2.73
N ALA A 195 -14.68 2.40 3.73
CA ALA A 195 -15.31 2.23 5.03
C ALA A 195 -15.54 3.57 5.75
N THR A 196 -14.53 4.46 5.72
CA THR A 196 -14.60 5.79 6.34
C THR A 196 -15.67 6.66 5.69
N ALA A 197 -15.69 6.71 4.36
CA ALA A 197 -16.67 7.50 3.61
C ALA A 197 -18.09 6.93 3.74
N THR A 198 -18.24 5.59 3.67
CA THR A 198 -19.56 4.94 3.87
C THR A 198 -20.11 5.17 5.28
N ALA A 199 -19.24 5.17 6.30
CA ALA A 199 -19.66 5.48 7.67
C ALA A 199 -20.15 6.94 7.79
N TRP A 200 -19.46 7.88 7.15
CA TRP A 200 -19.92 9.27 7.06
C TRP A 200 -21.25 9.39 6.34
N ASP A 201 -21.38 8.75 5.18
CA ASP A 201 -22.61 8.77 4.37
C ASP A 201 -23.82 8.23 5.15
N GLY A 202 -23.59 7.17 5.96
CA GLY A 202 -24.61 6.59 6.84
C GLY A 202 -25.08 7.56 7.95
N ILE A 203 -24.18 8.42 8.43
CA ILE A 203 -24.49 9.41 9.48
C ILE A 203 -25.17 10.66 8.88
N HIS A 204 -24.72 11.13 7.71
CA HIS A 204 -25.10 12.42 7.14
C HIS A 204 -26.05 12.32 5.94
N GLY A 205 -26.40 11.11 5.49
CA GLY A 205 -27.27 10.89 4.32
C GLY A 205 -26.69 11.44 3.01
N SER A 206 -25.36 11.37 2.87
CA SER A 206 -24.60 11.91 1.73
C SER A 206 -24.11 10.82 0.78
N ASN A 207 -23.42 11.20 -0.30
CA ASN A 207 -22.70 10.30 -1.22
C ASN A 207 -21.24 10.71 -1.35
N THR A 208 -20.55 10.77 -0.24
CA THR A 208 -19.14 11.20 -0.12
C THR A 208 -18.18 10.12 -0.62
N LEU A 209 -18.65 8.87 -0.66
CA LEU A 209 -17.88 7.70 -1.09
C LEU A 209 -17.29 7.88 -2.48
N ASP A 210 -18.06 8.39 -3.44
CA ASP A 210 -17.58 8.55 -4.82
C ASP A 210 -16.42 9.54 -4.89
N GLN A 211 -16.57 10.70 -4.23
CA GLN A 211 -15.52 11.71 -4.19
C GLN A 211 -14.25 11.21 -3.46
N ALA A 212 -14.41 10.60 -2.29
CA ALA A 212 -13.31 10.04 -1.54
C ALA A 212 -12.53 8.98 -2.37
N THR A 213 -13.27 8.17 -3.14
CA THR A 213 -12.68 7.16 -4.03
C THR A 213 -11.87 7.81 -5.15
N ILE A 214 -12.38 8.86 -5.79
CA ILE A 214 -11.67 9.57 -6.85
C ILE A 214 -10.38 10.21 -6.32
N VAL A 215 -10.46 10.94 -5.21
CA VAL A 215 -9.30 11.54 -4.56
C VAL A 215 -8.25 10.48 -4.24
N LYS A 216 -8.70 9.34 -3.71
CA LYS A 216 -7.82 8.21 -3.40
C LYS A 216 -7.16 7.60 -4.64
N LEU A 217 -7.91 7.40 -5.71
CA LEU A 217 -7.36 6.87 -6.96
C LEU A 217 -6.34 7.84 -7.59
N THR A 218 -6.62 9.14 -7.56
CA THR A 218 -5.67 10.19 -8.01
C THR A 218 -4.37 10.12 -7.20
N ARG A 219 -4.46 10.05 -5.88
CA ARG A 219 -3.28 9.92 -5.00
C ARG A 219 -2.49 8.65 -5.31
N THR A 220 -3.16 7.57 -5.68
CA THR A 220 -2.51 6.29 -5.99
C THR A 220 -1.59 6.38 -7.21
N LEU A 221 -1.83 7.30 -8.15
CA LEU A 221 -0.91 7.51 -9.29
C LEU A 221 0.47 7.98 -8.88
N ALA A 222 0.62 8.60 -7.71
CA ALA A 222 1.92 9.00 -7.20
C ALA A 222 2.88 7.81 -6.96
N ILE A 223 2.37 6.59 -6.99
CA ILE A 223 3.22 5.38 -6.94
C ILE A 223 4.23 5.37 -8.08
N ILE A 224 3.84 5.83 -9.28
CA ILE A 224 4.67 5.82 -10.48
C ILE A 224 5.91 6.71 -10.30
N PRO A 225 5.77 8.04 -10.09
CA PRO A 225 6.96 8.90 -9.96
C PRO A 225 7.77 8.58 -8.71
N ILE A 226 7.15 8.20 -7.59
CA ILE A 226 7.89 7.90 -6.36
C ILE A 226 8.73 6.64 -6.51
N THR A 227 8.18 5.55 -7.03
CA THR A 227 8.94 4.33 -7.26
C THR A 227 10.03 4.51 -8.31
N LEU A 228 9.78 5.34 -9.33
CA LEU A 228 10.78 5.68 -10.33
C LEU A 228 11.96 6.46 -9.72
N VAL A 229 11.69 7.47 -8.90
CA VAL A 229 12.72 8.24 -8.19
C VAL A 229 13.56 7.35 -7.28
N LEU A 230 12.91 6.44 -6.53
CA LEU A 230 13.62 5.49 -5.68
C LEU A 230 14.49 4.51 -6.48
N ALA A 231 14.00 4.05 -7.64
CA ALA A 231 14.78 3.21 -8.55
C ALA A 231 16.02 3.93 -9.08
N ILE A 232 15.87 5.18 -9.55
CA ILE A 232 16.99 6.01 -10.04
C ILE A 232 17.99 6.28 -8.91
N LYS A 233 17.52 6.66 -7.72
CA LYS A 233 18.40 6.89 -6.57
C LYS A 233 19.23 5.66 -6.25
N ARG A 234 18.59 4.50 -6.22
CA ARG A 234 19.28 3.26 -5.96
C ARG A 234 20.35 2.92 -7.01
N THR A 235 20.03 3.10 -8.29
CA THR A 235 20.99 2.92 -9.38
C THR A 235 22.24 3.80 -9.18
N ARG A 236 22.04 5.07 -8.78
CA ARG A 236 23.16 5.99 -8.51
C ARG A 236 23.98 5.60 -7.28
N ASP A 237 23.34 5.10 -6.23
CA ASP A 237 24.04 4.65 -5.02
C ASP A 237 24.83 3.35 -5.29
N ALA A 238 24.35 2.54 -6.21
CA ALA A 238 25.01 1.33 -6.66
C ALA A 238 26.29 1.61 -7.50
N ASP A 239 26.29 2.65 -8.34
CA ASP A 239 27.46 3.06 -9.14
C ASP A 239 28.67 3.51 -8.30
N LYS A 240 28.50 3.77 -7.03
CA LYS A 240 29.57 4.17 -6.10
C LYS A 240 30.35 3.00 -5.51
N SER A 241 29.88 1.79 -5.65
CA SER A 241 30.58 0.58 -5.24
C SER A 241 31.14 -0.12 -6.47
N GLU A 242 32.43 -0.39 -6.52
CA GLU A 242 33.23 -0.95 -7.64
C GLU A 242 32.78 -2.33 -8.18
N SER A 243 31.52 -2.64 -8.22
CA SER A 243 30.99 -3.87 -8.79
C SER A 243 30.43 -3.61 -10.20
N THR A 244 30.75 -4.45 -11.15
CA THR A 244 30.24 -4.46 -12.53
C THR A 244 28.69 -4.44 -12.55
N PHE A 245 28.12 -3.26 -12.85
CA PHE A 245 26.68 -3.03 -12.78
C PHE A 245 25.96 -3.54 -14.02
N ASP A 246 25.14 -4.53 -13.82
CA ASP A 246 24.14 -4.92 -14.82
C ASP A 246 22.85 -4.13 -14.55
N ILE A 247 22.72 -2.96 -15.19
CA ILE A 247 21.54 -2.06 -15.08
C ILE A 247 20.22 -2.83 -15.30
N LYS A 248 20.26 -3.90 -16.12
CA LYS A 248 19.10 -4.77 -16.36
C LYS A 248 18.67 -5.55 -15.12
N LYS A 249 19.58 -5.84 -14.18
CA LYS A 249 19.24 -6.53 -12.92
C LYS A 249 18.71 -5.60 -11.84
N ILE A 250 19.06 -4.32 -11.91
CA ILE A 250 18.70 -3.30 -10.92
C ILE A 250 17.37 -2.62 -11.27
N PHE A 251 17.10 -2.43 -12.57
CA PHE A 251 15.88 -1.75 -13.00
C PHE A 251 14.64 -2.62 -12.77
N PRO A 252 13.65 -2.14 -12.00
CA PRO A 252 12.46 -2.92 -11.68
C PRO A 252 11.47 -2.91 -12.85
N PHE A 253 11.68 -3.76 -13.85
CA PHE A 253 10.86 -3.85 -15.07
C PHE A 253 9.35 -3.98 -14.81
N PHE A 254 8.93 -4.52 -13.66
CA PHE A 254 7.51 -4.61 -13.33
C PHE A 254 6.83 -3.25 -13.22
N ILE A 255 7.57 -2.18 -12.86
CA ILE A 255 7.05 -0.81 -12.85
C ILE A 255 6.76 -0.33 -14.27
N LEU A 256 7.63 -0.65 -15.21
CA LEU A 256 7.38 -0.34 -16.63
C LEU A 256 6.10 -1.01 -17.13
N PHE A 257 5.90 -2.29 -16.79
CA PHE A 257 4.68 -3.03 -17.15
C PHE A 257 3.44 -2.48 -16.44
N PHE A 258 3.56 -2.03 -15.21
CA PHE A 258 2.48 -1.34 -14.49
C PHE A 258 2.06 -0.04 -15.21
N VAL A 259 3.03 0.79 -15.61
CA VAL A 259 2.76 2.02 -16.38
C VAL A 259 2.13 1.66 -17.73
N LEU A 260 2.67 0.66 -18.43
CA LEU A 260 2.14 0.20 -19.70
C LEU A 260 0.68 -0.29 -19.58
N ALA A 261 0.37 -1.04 -18.52
CA ALA A 261 -0.99 -1.49 -18.24
C ALA A 261 -1.96 -0.30 -18.04
N SER A 262 -1.53 0.73 -17.30
CA SER A 262 -2.33 1.96 -17.11
C SER A 262 -2.52 2.73 -18.41
N VAL A 263 -1.49 2.81 -19.27
CA VAL A 263 -1.58 3.43 -20.60
C VAL A 263 -2.55 2.64 -21.49
N ILE A 264 -2.45 1.31 -21.52
CA ILE A 264 -3.36 0.44 -22.31
C ILE A 264 -4.80 0.69 -21.86
N THR A 265 -5.08 0.70 -20.58
CA THR A 265 -6.44 0.96 -20.05
C THR A 265 -6.96 2.32 -20.51
N THR A 266 -6.10 3.35 -20.49
CA THR A 266 -6.46 4.72 -20.86
C THR A 266 -6.67 4.87 -22.37
N VAL A 267 -5.72 4.36 -23.19
CA VAL A 267 -5.75 4.53 -24.66
C VAL A 267 -6.87 3.72 -25.30
N PHE A 268 -7.07 2.47 -24.85
CA PHE A 268 -8.10 1.58 -25.39
C PHE A 268 -9.43 1.69 -24.66
N ASN A 269 -9.52 2.55 -23.64
CA ASN A 269 -10.71 2.77 -22.83
C ASN A 269 -11.36 1.43 -22.42
N LEU A 270 -10.54 0.54 -21.81
CA LEU A 270 -10.95 -0.83 -21.50
C LEU A 270 -12.22 -0.84 -20.64
N PRO A 271 -13.24 -1.62 -21.01
CA PRO A 271 -14.48 -1.67 -20.26
C PRO A 271 -14.27 -2.28 -18.87
N GLY A 272 -15.10 -1.85 -17.91
CA GLY A 272 -15.07 -2.37 -16.54
C GLY A 272 -15.21 -3.90 -16.45
N THR A 273 -15.86 -4.53 -17.41
CA THR A 273 -15.97 -5.99 -17.53
C THR A 273 -14.61 -6.68 -17.69
N VAL A 274 -13.60 -5.98 -18.23
CA VAL A 274 -12.23 -6.48 -18.38
C VAL A 274 -11.36 -6.03 -17.21
N THR A 275 -11.43 -4.75 -16.82
CA THR A 275 -10.54 -4.18 -15.80
C THR A 275 -10.90 -4.63 -14.38
N ALA A 276 -12.19 -4.82 -14.07
CA ALA A 276 -12.61 -5.25 -12.74
C ALA A 276 -12.09 -6.65 -12.36
N PRO A 277 -12.20 -7.70 -13.22
CA PRO A 277 -11.61 -9.00 -12.92
C PRO A 277 -10.08 -8.95 -12.73
N LEU A 278 -9.37 -8.13 -13.53
CA LEU A 278 -7.92 -7.96 -13.41
C LEU A 278 -7.55 -7.28 -12.07
N LYS A 279 -8.32 -6.28 -11.67
CA LYS A 279 -8.15 -5.60 -10.39
C LYS A 279 -8.43 -6.54 -9.20
N GLU A 280 -9.48 -7.36 -9.29
CA GLU A 280 -9.76 -8.37 -8.25
C GLU A 280 -8.68 -9.45 -8.19
N LEU A 281 -8.17 -9.89 -9.33
CA LEU A 281 -7.03 -10.82 -9.40
C LEU A 281 -5.77 -10.20 -8.79
N SER A 282 -5.50 -8.92 -9.06
CA SER A 282 -4.41 -8.16 -8.42
C SER A 282 -4.55 -8.17 -6.90
N LYS A 283 -5.73 -7.84 -6.37
CA LYS A 283 -6.00 -7.87 -4.92
C LYS A 283 -5.77 -9.26 -4.32
N PHE A 284 -6.23 -10.30 -5.01
CA PHE A 284 -6.01 -11.67 -4.56
C PHE A 284 -4.52 -12.06 -4.55
N PHE A 285 -3.76 -11.67 -5.57
CA PHE A 285 -2.31 -11.89 -5.61
C PHE A 285 -1.57 -11.11 -4.52
N ILE A 286 -2.04 -9.90 -4.16
CA ILE A 286 -1.51 -9.17 -2.99
C ILE A 286 -1.76 -9.99 -1.72
N ILE A 287 -2.96 -10.53 -1.52
CA ILE A 287 -3.28 -11.36 -0.36
C ILE A 287 -2.38 -12.61 -0.31
N MET A 288 -2.14 -13.27 -1.46
CA MET A 288 -1.19 -14.40 -1.56
C MET A 288 0.24 -13.97 -1.17
N ALA A 289 0.70 -12.83 -1.70
CA ALA A 289 2.03 -12.33 -1.37
C ALA A 289 2.15 -11.98 0.12
N MET A 290 1.09 -11.42 0.72
CA MET A 290 1.05 -11.09 2.15
C MET A 290 1.06 -12.35 3.03
N SER A 291 0.43 -13.44 2.61
CA SER A 291 0.53 -14.73 3.33
C SER A 291 1.98 -15.26 3.33
N ALA A 292 2.68 -15.13 2.20
CA ALA A 292 4.09 -15.50 2.09
C ALA A 292 4.98 -14.63 2.98
N ILE A 293 4.72 -13.32 3.04
CA ILE A 293 5.43 -12.38 3.91
C ILE A 293 5.18 -12.75 5.38
N GLY A 294 3.91 -13.02 5.75
CA GLY A 294 3.56 -13.48 7.10
C GLY A 294 4.29 -14.77 7.49
N LEU A 295 4.39 -15.74 6.57
CA LEU A 295 5.15 -16.98 6.79
C LEU A 295 6.65 -16.75 7.03
N ASN A 296 7.24 -15.70 6.46
CA ASN A 296 8.64 -15.33 6.66
C ASN A 296 8.85 -14.41 7.87
N THR A 297 7.79 -13.88 8.47
CA THR A 297 7.88 -12.91 9.56
C THR A 297 7.89 -13.59 10.93
N ASN A 298 8.80 -13.13 11.79
CA ASN A 298 8.89 -13.57 13.18
C ASN A 298 8.19 -12.57 14.10
N ILE A 299 7.00 -12.94 14.62
CA ILE A 299 6.18 -12.07 15.51
C ILE A 299 6.97 -11.59 16.73
N VAL A 300 7.79 -12.44 17.33
CA VAL A 300 8.55 -12.07 18.54
C VAL A 300 9.53 -10.95 18.25
N LYS A 301 10.21 -11.02 17.09
CA LYS A 301 11.09 -9.94 16.64
C LYS A 301 10.30 -8.68 16.30
N LEU A 302 9.11 -8.82 15.67
CA LEU A 302 8.24 -7.71 15.31
C LEU A 302 7.78 -6.92 16.56
N ILE A 303 7.32 -7.62 17.59
CA ILE A 303 6.90 -7.00 18.86
C ILE A 303 8.09 -6.29 19.54
N LYS A 304 9.26 -6.92 19.54
CA LYS A 304 10.47 -6.34 20.14
C LYS A 304 11.02 -5.13 19.38
N SER A 305 10.80 -5.05 18.06
CA SER A 305 11.27 -3.94 17.22
C SER A 305 10.22 -2.86 16.95
N GLY A 306 8.97 -3.04 17.42
CA GLY A 306 7.79 -2.33 16.92
C GLY A 306 7.56 -0.89 17.40
N ALA A 307 8.13 -0.44 18.53
CA ALA A 307 7.77 0.87 19.08
C ALA A 307 8.17 2.05 18.15
N LYS A 308 9.35 2.04 17.56
CA LYS A 308 9.81 3.12 16.68
C LYS A 308 9.03 3.19 15.35
N PRO A 309 8.82 2.08 14.61
CA PRO A 309 7.97 2.08 13.42
C PRO A 309 6.54 2.52 13.70
N ILE A 310 5.93 2.08 14.80
CA ILE A 310 4.58 2.50 15.20
C ILE A 310 4.56 4.01 15.48
N PHE A 311 5.54 4.53 16.22
CA PHE A 311 5.66 5.96 16.47
C PHE A 311 5.84 6.77 15.17
N MET A 312 6.66 6.28 14.24
CA MET A 312 6.81 6.91 12.93
C MET A 312 5.48 6.93 12.16
N GLY A 313 4.77 5.80 12.11
CA GLY A 313 3.45 5.71 11.47
C GLY A 313 2.44 6.68 12.10
N PHE A 314 2.43 6.78 13.43
CA PHE A 314 1.61 7.74 14.16
C PHE A 314 1.93 9.19 13.74
N CYS A 315 3.21 9.57 13.74
CA CYS A 315 3.62 10.92 13.33
C CYS A 315 3.24 11.22 11.87
N CYS A 316 3.45 10.26 10.96
CA CYS A 316 3.01 10.42 9.56
C CYS A 316 1.49 10.61 9.47
N TRP A 317 0.71 9.76 10.17
CA TRP A 317 -0.74 9.81 10.17
C TRP A 317 -1.29 11.13 10.71
N VAL A 318 -0.79 11.59 11.87
CA VAL A 318 -1.19 12.88 12.46
C VAL A 318 -0.78 14.04 11.55
N SER A 319 0.46 14.05 11.04
CA SER A 319 0.93 15.13 10.18
C SER A 319 0.13 15.22 8.88
N ILE A 320 -0.21 14.10 8.25
CA ILE A 320 -1.06 14.06 7.05
C ILE A 320 -2.45 14.61 7.38
N THR A 321 -3.03 14.20 8.51
CA THR A 321 -4.36 14.66 8.96
C THR A 321 -4.36 16.17 9.15
N VAL A 322 -3.39 16.72 9.87
CA VAL A 322 -3.28 18.16 10.15
C VAL A 322 -3.07 18.93 8.84
N VAL A 323 -2.12 18.51 7.99
CA VAL A 323 -1.84 19.19 6.71
C VAL A 323 -3.04 19.12 5.77
N CYS A 324 -3.73 17.99 5.70
CA CYS A 324 -4.93 17.85 4.88
C CYS A 324 -6.01 18.86 5.28
N LEU A 325 -6.32 18.93 6.58
CA LEU A 325 -7.32 19.88 7.12
C LEU A 325 -6.86 21.34 6.93
N SER A 326 -5.59 21.64 7.20
CA SER A 326 -5.05 22.99 7.01
C SER A 326 -5.13 23.45 5.54
N MET A 327 -4.82 22.57 4.60
CA MET A 327 -4.91 22.85 3.17
C MET A 327 -6.37 23.06 2.72
N GLN A 328 -7.31 22.28 3.26
CA GLN A 328 -8.73 22.46 2.98
C GLN A 328 -9.23 23.81 3.52
N ALA A 329 -8.82 24.20 4.73
CA ALA A 329 -9.14 25.50 5.30
C ALA A 329 -8.60 26.66 4.42
N LEU A 330 -7.35 26.55 3.95
CA LEU A 330 -6.73 27.54 3.05
C LEU A 330 -7.43 27.65 1.69
N LEU A 331 -7.98 26.53 1.20
CA LEU A 331 -8.70 26.49 -0.08
C LEU A 331 -10.20 26.76 0.04
N GLY A 332 -10.71 26.97 1.25
CA GLY A 332 -12.15 27.23 1.52
C GLY A 332 -13.06 26.05 1.21
N ILE A 333 -12.56 24.80 1.41
CA ILE A 333 -13.28 23.55 1.09
C ILE A 333 -13.79 22.83 2.37
N LEU A 334 -13.52 23.35 3.56
CA LEU A 334 -13.92 22.73 4.84
C LEU A 334 -15.43 22.54 4.95
#